data_915fe8cc472c07809fc5e9f7b71d7848
#
_entry.id   915fe8cc472c07809fc5e9f7b71d7848
#
_cell.length_a   1.000
_cell.length_b   1.000
_cell.length_c   1.000
_cell.angle_alpha   90.00
_cell.angle_beta   90.00
_cell.angle_gamma   90.00
#
_symmetry.space_group_name_H-M   'P 1'
#
loop_
_entity.id
_entity.type
_entity.pdbx_description
1 polymer ?
#
loop_
_entity_poly.entity_id
_entity_poly.type
_entity_poly.pdbx_seq_one_letter_code
_entity_poly.pdbx_strand_id
1 'polypeptide(L)'
;PGAAREDRAFHDRIVLEHPAPEQALLQLAKRYRDQYSIPIVGIAGAAGKTTTKEMLYAILSKRFKVIKNEGNLNNHIGLPLSLTRIAPDDEAAVLELGMNASGEIRRLCEIAVPAYGVITNIGSAHIGNLGSLESIRSAKLEILKGLTAIVLNADDSFLMLGYESIRRQGSFDARLITFSLNSNSDVRADDVVINGKGSRFTLKLRDGGSISITLNVHGLFNVYNALAASAVCLSLGMSLEEIKTALESYKAFPMRFEVVRWNSITLINDSYNANPSSMKEALKELVHMKGEGRAVAVLGDMLELGEFSGKAHSDIIKMAADMGINIFVAVGEMMSLAAQKS
;
A
#
# COMPACT_ATOMS: atom_id res chain seq x y z
N PRO A 1 -28.20 -34.01 -2.10
CA PRO A 1 -27.64 -34.82 -3.17
C PRO A 1 -28.22 -34.30 -4.49
N GLY A 2 -27.64 -33.22 -5.02
CA GLY A 2 -27.96 -32.70 -6.34
C GLY A 2 -27.08 -33.39 -7.35
N ALA A 3 -27.70 -33.87 -8.45
CA ALA A 3 -27.01 -34.51 -9.53
C ALA A 3 -25.89 -33.60 -10.06
N ALA A 4 -24.67 -34.13 -10.10
CA ALA A 4 -23.54 -33.48 -10.75
C ALA A 4 -23.94 -33.23 -12.21
N ARG A 5 -23.92 -31.97 -12.66
CA ARG A 5 -24.00 -31.64 -14.08
C ARG A 5 -22.74 -32.18 -14.73
N GLU A 6 -22.88 -33.16 -15.61
CA GLU A 6 -21.82 -33.60 -16.51
C GLU A 6 -21.50 -32.49 -17.52
N ASP A 7 -20.74 -31.48 -17.08
CA ASP A 7 -20.21 -30.48 -17.96
C ASP A 7 -18.80 -30.92 -18.40
N ARG A 8 -18.64 -31.30 -19.67
CA ARG A 8 -17.40 -31.85 -20.26
C ARG A 8 -16.16 -30.96 -20.02
N ALA A 9 -16.36 -29.68 -19.64
CA ALA A 9 -15.30 -28.74 -19.32
C ALA A 9 -14.52 -29.05 -18.03
N PHE A 10 -15.00 -29.97 -17.17
CA PHE A 10 -14.43 -30.27 -15.85
C PHE A 10 -13.99 -31.71 -15.64
N HIS A 11 -13.84 -32.50 -16.71
CA HIS A 11 -13.56 -33.95 -16.63
C HIS A 11 -12.36 -34.34 -15.76
N ASP A 12 -11.35 -33.46 -15.62
CA ASP A 12 -10.15 -33.70 -14.83
C ASP A 12 -10.06 -32.80 -13.58
N ARG A 13 -11.18 -32.26 -13.11
CA ARG A 13 -11.18 -31.29 -11.99
C ARG A 13 -12.18 -31.73 -10.91
N ILE A 14 -11.82 -31.48 -9.65
CA ILE A 14 -12.74 -31.61 -8.53
C ILE A 14 -13.61 -30.35 -8.49
N VAL A 15 -14.90 -30.50 -8.66
CA VAL A 15 -15.89 -29.42 -8.54
C VAL A 15 -16.55 -29.53 -7.18
N LEU A 16 -16.43 -28.46 -6.37
CA LEU A 16 -17.10 -28.36 -5.07
C LEU A 16 -18.28 -27.39 -5.21
N GLU A 17 -19.49 -27.90 -5.07
CA GLU A 17 -20.69 -27.06 -5.05
C GLU A 17 -21.00 -26.60 -3.61
N HIS A 18 -21.25 -25.31 -3.43
CA HIS A 18 -21.61 -24.76 -2.13
C HIS A 18 -22.67 -23.64 -2.30
N PRO A 19 -23.70 -23.55 -1.43
CA PRO A 19 -24.73 -22.50 -1.52
C PRO A 19 -24.18 -21.08 -1.43
N ALA A 20 -23.02 -20.90 -0.78
CA ALA A 20 -22.31 -19.62 -0.65
C ALA A 20 -20.83 -19.83 -1.04
N PRO A 21 -20.47 -19.80 -2.35
CA PRO A 21 -19.13 -20.13 -2.84
C PRO A 21 -18.02 -19.26 -2.24
N GLU A 22 -18.29 -17.96 -2.05
CA GLU A 22 -17.33 -17.04 -1.41
C GLU A 22 -17.00 -17.46 0.02
N GLN A 23 -18.00 -17.86 0.81
CA GLN A 23 -17.77 -18.32 2.18
C GLN A 23 -16.98 -19.64 2.20
N ALA A 24 -17.28 -20.53 1.27
CA ALA A 24 -16.52 -21.77 1.12
C ALA A 24 -15.05 -21.50 0.78
N LEU A 25 -14.77 -20.56 -0.15
CA LEU A 25 -13.42 -20.13 -0.50
C LEU A 25 -12.66 -19.57 0.72
N LEU A 26 -13.30 -18.71 1.50
CA LEU A 26 -12.71 -18.11 2.70
C LEU A 26 -12.38 -19.19 3.75
N GLN A 27 -13.29 -20.14 3.99
CA GLN A 27 -13.09 -21.26 4.92
C GLN A 27 -11.98 -22.19 4.45
N LEU A 28 -11.95 -22.51 3.16
CA LEU A 28 -10.90 -23.35 2.57
C LEU A 28 -9.53 -22.68 2.74
N ALA A 29 -9.42 -21.42 2.36
CA ALA A 29 -8.17 -20.67 2.47
C ALA A 29 -7.68 -20.54 3.91
N LYS A 30 -8.61 -20.31 4.87
CA LYS A 30 -8.26 -20.29 6.28
C LYS A 30 -7.73 -21.64 6.77
N ARG A 31 -8.43 -22.74 6.49
CA ARG A 31 -7.98 -24.09 6.87
C ARG A 31 -6.64 -24.45 6.23
N TYR A 32 -6.41 -24.03 5.00
CA TYR A 32 -5.14 -24.23 4.33
C TYR A 32 -4.03 -23.42 4.98
N ARG A 33 -4.27 -22.12 5.25
CA ARG A 33 -3.34 -21.23 5.93
C ARG A 33 -2.98 -21.74 7.33
N ASP A 34 -3.92 -22.31 8.06
CA ASP A 34 -3.71 -22.82 9.44
C ASP A 34 -2.75 -24.03 9.51
N GLN A 35 -2.40 -24.62 8.37
CA GLN A 35 -1.38 -25.69 8.29
C GLN A 35 0.06 -25.15 8.35
N TYR A 36 0.25 -23.83 8.25
CA TYR A 36 1.56 -23.19 8.16
C TYR A 36 1.77 -22.23 9.32
N SER A 37 2.92 -22.32 10.00
CA SER A 37 3.29 -21.46 11.12
C SER A 37 4.18 -20.27 10.71
N ILE A 38 4.13 -19.86 9.44
CA ILE A 38 4.94 -18.75 8.93
C ILE A 38 4.38 -17.39 9.37
N PRO A 39 5.24 -16.40 9.66
CA PRO A 39 4.78 -15.05 9.92
C PRO A 39 4.16 -14.42 8.66
N ILE A 40 3.00 -13.81 8.84
CA ILE A 40 2.32 -13.07 7.79
C ILE A 40 2.34 -11.58 8.14
N VAL A 41 2.73 -10.76 7.16
CA VAL A 41 2.67 -9.30 7.24
C VAL A 41 1.46 -8.82 6.45
N GLY A 42 0.50 -8.19 7.11
CA GLY A 42 -0.65 -7.55 6.48
C GLY A 42 -0.40 -6.06 6.27
N ILE A 43 -0.71 -5.53 5.09
CA ILE A 43 -0.48 -4.12 4.75
C ILE A 43 -1.78 -3.46 4.33
N ALA A 44 -2.22 -2.47 5.11
CA ALA A 44 -3.35 -1.59 4.82
C ALA A 44 -2.87 -0.14 4.59
N GLY A 45 -3.75 0.71 4.09
CA GLY A 45 -3.45 2.13 3.88
C GLY A 45 -4.24 2.72 2.71
N ALA A 46 -4.21 4.03 2.53
CA ALA A 46 -4.84 4.70 1.41
C ALA A 46 -3.95 4.66 0.16
N ALA A 47 -2.66 4.96 0.32
CA ALA A 47 -1.64 4.93 -0.72
C ALA A 47 -0.39 4.18 -0.25
N GLY A 48 0.46 3.73 -1.17
CA GLY A 48 1.75 3.11 -0.87
C GLY A 48 1.70 1.61 -0.51
N LYS A 49 0.54 0.98 -0.38
CA LYS A 49 0.40 -0.44 0.00
C LYS A 49 1.21 -1.38 -0.89
N THR A 50 1.00 -1.32 -2.19
CA THR A 50 1.69 -2.19 -3.17
C THR A 50 3.19 -1.97 -3.15
N THR A 51 3.63 -0.71 -3.14
CA THR A 51 5.06 -0.38 -3.09
C THR A 51 5.71 -0.88 -1.80
N THR A 52 5.06 -0.68 -0.64
CA THR A 52 5.53 -1.21 0.64
C THR A 52 5.59 -2.74 0.63
N LYS A 53 4.57 -3.42 0.06
CA LYS A 53 4.56 -4.87 -0.14
C LYS A 53 5.76 -5.35 -0.96
N GLU A 54 6.01 -4.69 -2.09
CA GLU A 54 7.11 -5.06 -2.98
C GLU A 54 8.49 -4.79 -2.36
N MET A 55 8.65 -3.69 -1.62
CA MET A 55 9.89 -3.40 -0.86
C MET A 55 10.10 -4.42 0.26
N LEU A 56 9.05 -4.74 1.04
CA LEU A 56 9.10 -5.80 2.06
C LEU A 56 9.50 -7.15 1.46
N TYR A 57 8.85 -7.53 0.36
CA TYR A 57 9.18 -8.76 -0.36
C TYR A 57 10.65 -8.75 -0.80
N ALA A 58 11.14 -7.65 -1.37
CA ALA A 58 12.53 -7.53 -1.83
C ALA A 58 13.54 -7.67 -0.68
N ILE A 59 13.24 -7.08 0.49
CA ILE A 59 14.13 -7.16 1.66
C ILE A 59 14.09 -8.57 2.26
N LEU A 60 12.92 -9.09 2.57
CA LEU A 60 12.77 -10.41 3.21
C LEU A 60 13.32 -11.54 2.33
N SER A 61 13.19 -11.43 1.00
CA SER A 61 13.71 -12.42 0.04
C SER A 61 15.25 -12.48 -0.01
N LYS A 62 15.97 -11.61 0.70
CA LYS A 62 17.42 -11.75 0.88
C LYS A 62 17.79 -12.90 1.82
N ARG A 63 16.87 -13.31 2.70
CA ARG A 63 17.09 -14.32 3.71
C ARG A 63 16.06 -15.46 3.70
N PHE A 64 14.82 -15.16 3.38
CA PHE A 64 13.69 -16.05 3.48
C PHE A 64 13.08 -16.36 2.11
N LYS A 65 12.45 -17.54 2.00
CA LYS A 65 11.54 -17.81 0.91
C LYS A 65 10.19 -17.16 1.24
N VAL A 66 9.82 -16.15 0.46
CA VAL A 66 8.66 -15.28 0.75
C VAL A 66 7.60 -15.43 -0.32
N ILE A 67 6.35 -15.60 0.10
CA ILE A 67 5.19 -15.48 -0.78
C ILE A 67 4.52 -14.11 -0.59
N LYS A 68 3.96 -13.56 -1.65
CA LYS A 68 3.13 -12.34 -1.63
C LYS A 68 1.89 -12.52 -2.50
N ASN A 69 0.86 -11.71 -2.27
CA ASN A 69 -0.24 -11.65 -3.21
C ASN A 69 0.15 -10.87 -4.48
N GLU A 70 -0.23 -11.40 -5.62
CA GLU A 70 0.06 -10.84 -6.94
C GLU A 70 -0.97 -9.78 -7.36
N GLY A 71 -0.52 -8.76 -8.08
CA GLY A 71 -1.38 -7.71 -8.64
C GLY A 71 -2.31 -7.10 -7.58
N ASN A 72 -3.61 -7.14 -7.85
CA ASN A 72 -4.68 -6.63 -6.99
C ASN A 72 -5.46 -7.76 -6.24
N LEU A 73 -4.86 -8.93 -6.06
CA LEU A 73 -5.47 -10.04 -5.32
C LEU A 73 -5.47 -9.76 -3.80
N ASN A 74 -6.08 -8.65 -3.39
CA ASN A 74 -6.04 -8.11 -2.03
C ASN A 74 -7.42 -8.02 -1.34
N ASN A 75 -8.48 -8.54 -1.99
CA ASN A 75 -9.86 -8.53 -1.51
C ASN A 75 -10.32 -9.92 -1.04
N HIS A 76 -11.61 -10.07 -0.72
CA HIS A 76 -12.25 -11.29 -0.22
C HIS A 76 -12.21 -12.50 -1.19
N ILE A 77 -11.81 -12.30 -2.45
CA ILE A 77 -11.57 -13.39 -3.42
C ILE A 77 -10.07 -13.58 -3.62
N GLY A 78 -9.34 -12.50 -3.87
CA GLY A 78 -7.93 -12.55 -4.24
C GLY A 78 -7.01 -12.98 -3.10
N LEU A 79 -7.28 -12.50 -1.86
CA LEU A 79 -6.47 -12.89 -0.70
C LEU A 79 -6.58 -14.39 -0.39
N PRO A 80 -7.77 -15.01 -0.35
CA PRO A 80 -7.92 -16.46 -0.22
C PRO A 80 -7.13 -17.24 -1.26
N LEU A 81 -7.23 -16.85 -2.53
CA LEU A 81 -6.45 -17.48 -3.61
C LEU A 81 -4.94 -17.34 -3.41
N SER A 82 -4.49 -16.22 -2.84
CA SER A 82 -3.08 -16.03 -2.52
C SER A 82 -2.63 -16.92 -1.38
N LEU A 83 -3.46 -17.09 -0.34
CA LEU A 83 -3.18 -17.96 0.80
C LEU A 83 -3.09 -19.43 0.41
N THR A 84 -3.92 -19.92 -0.54
CA THR A 84 -3.84 -21.30 -1.03
C THR A 84 -2.59 -21.61 -1.85
N ARG A 85 -1.76 -20.61 -2.14
CA ARG A 85 -0.48 -20.76 -2.83
C ARG A 85 0.72 -20.89 -1.89
N ILE A 86 0.51 -20.78 -0.57
CA ILE A 86 1.58 -21.00 0.42
C ILE A 86 2.11 -22.42 0.25
N ALA A 87 3.41 -22.54 0.06
CA ALA A 87 4.12 -23.82 -0.08
C ALA A 87 4.78 -24.23 1.25
N PRO A 88 5.05 -25.54 1.46
CA PRO A 88 5.68 -26.02 2.71
C PRO A 88 7.04 -25.43 3.03
N ASP A 89 7.75 -24.94 2.03
CA ASP A 89 9.07 -24.33 2.14
C ASP A 89 9.03 -22.79 2.14
N ASP A 90 7.85 -22.16 2.14
CA ASP A 90 7.74 -20.74 2.37
C ASP A 90 7.96 -20.41 3.85
N GLU A 91 8.73 -19.35 4.12
CA GLU A 91 9.16 -18.95 5.46
C GLU A 91 8.49 -17.66 5.94
N ALA A 92 7.90 -16.87 5.04
CA ALA A 92 7.13 -15.67 5.36
C ALA A 92 6.11 -15.35 4.25
N ALA A 93 5.08 -14.57 4.59
CA ALA A 93 4.14 -14.04 3.61
C ALA A 93 3.94 -12.54 3.79
N VAL A 94 3.83 -11.80 2.66
CA VAL A 94 3.56 -10.36 2.65
C VAL A 94 2.29 -10.11 1.84
N LEU A 95 1.23 -9.67 2.51
CA LEU A 95 -0.10 -9.57 1.95
C LEU A 95 -0.64 -8.13 2.00
N GLU A 96 -0.94 -7.57 0.85
CA GLU A 96 -1.72 -6.34 0.75
C GLU A 96 -3.18 -6.64 1.08
N LEU A 97 -3.79 -5.82 1.95
CA LEU A 97 -5.19 -5.90 2.36
C LEU A 97 -5.96 -4.72 1.77
N GLY A 98 -6.83 -5.00 0.80
CA GLY A 98 -7.72 -4.03 0.19
C GLY A 98 -9.05 -3.95 0.95
N MET A 99 -9.72 -2.79 0.84
CA MET A 99 -11.07 -2.62 1.36
C MET A 99 -11.85 -1.61 0.55
N ASN A 100 -13.16 -1.77 0.49
CA ASN A 100 -14.14 -0.84 -0.03
C ASN A 100 -15.20 -0.48 1.02
N ALA A 101 -15.35 -1.32 2.05
CA ALA A 101 -16.33 -1.15 3.13
C ALA A 101 -15.73 -1.49 4.50
N SER A 102 -16.38 -1.02 5.57
CA SER A 102 -16.06 -1.38 6.95
C SER A 102 -16.27 -2.88 7.17
N GLY A 103 -15.41 -3.49 7.99
CA GLY A 103 -15.43 -4.94 8.27
C GLY A 103 -14.63 -5.79 7.30
N GLU A 104 -14.24 -5.27 6.14
CA GLU A 104 -13.49 -6.06 5.15
C GLU A 104 -12.06 -6.35 5.60
N ILE A 105 -11.33 -5.37 6.15
CA ILE A 105 -9.98 -5.59 6.70
C ILE A 105 -10.02 -6.63 7.82
N ARG A 106 -10.99 -6.53 8.73
CA ARG A 106 -11.19 -7.52 9.79
C ARG A 106 -11.38 -8.91 9.22
N ARG A 107 -12.27 -9.07 8.22
CA ARG A 107 -12.54 -10.36 7.57
C ARG A 107 -11.29 -10.95 6.91
N LEU A 108 -10.50 -10.11 6.23
CA LEU A 108 -9.23 -10.53 5.64
C LEU A 108 -8.21 -10.97 6.70
N CYS A 109 -8.13 -10.25 7.83
CA CYS A 109 -7.27 -10.61 8.94
C CYS A 109 -7.69 -11.90 9.65
N GLU A 110 -9.01 -12.18 9.76
CA GLU A 110 -9.52 -13.45 10.32
C GLU A 110 -9.08 -14.68 9.50
N ILE A 111 -8.84 -14.50 8.20
CA ILE A 111 -8.41 -15.57 7.31
C ILE A 111 -6.88 -15.66 7.25
N ALA A 112 -6.21 -14.52 7.05
CA ALA A 112 -4.76 -14.47 6.90
C ALA A 112 -4.03 -14.66 8.24
N VAL A 113 -4.64 -14.23 9.36
CA VAL A 113 -4.05 -14.23 10.72
C VAL A 113 -2.65 -13.59 10.68
N PRO A 114 -2.53 -12.29 10.32
CA PRO A 114 -1.24 -11.64 10.27
C PRO A 114 -0.61 -11.52 11.66
N ALA A 115 0.69 -11.77 11.75
CA ALA A 115 1.47 -11.50 12.97
C ALA A 115 1.93 -10.04 13.01
N TYR A 116 2.18 -9.44 11.84
CA TYR A 116 2.61 -8.06 11.69
C TYR A 116 1.60 -7.29 10.85
N GLY A 117 1.26 -6.08 11.29
CA GLY A 117 0.42 -5.15 10.54
C GLY A 117 1.20 -3.90 10.14
N VAL A 118 0.86 -3.35 8.98
CA VAL A 118 1.36 -2.04 8.53
C VAL A 118 0.18 -1.19 8.10
N ILE A 119 0.11 0.05 8.57
CA ILE A 119 -0.78 1.06 7.98
C ILE A 119 0.10 2.19 7.43
N THR A 120 0.14 2.33 6.12
CA THR A 120 1.00 3.32 5.46
C THR A 120 0.54 4.75 5.72
N ASN A 121 -0.76 5.00 5.57
CA ASN A 121 -1.41 6.31 5.81
C ASN A 121 -2.93 6.19 5.79
N ILE A 122 -3.60 7.26 6.24
CA ILE A 122 -5.03 7.50 6.06
C ILE A 122 -5.21 8.57 4.98
N GLY A 123 -6.11 8.36 4.05
CA GLY A 123 -6.44 9.28 2.97
C GLY A 123 -7.84 9.05 2.45
N SER A 124 -8.29 9.89 1.52
CA SER A 124 -9.65 9.93 0.99
C SER A 124 -10.01 8.82 -0.02
N ALA A 125 -9.12 7.84 -0.24
CA ALA A 125 -9.48 6.66 -1.03
C ALA A 125 -10.70 5.96 -0.41
N HIS A 126 -11.69 5.60 -1.26
CA HIS A 126 -12.96 4.95 -0.86
C HIS A 126 -13.91 5.85 -0.02
N ILE A 127 -13.72 7.18 -0.01
CA ILE A 127 -14.55 8.09 0.79
C ILE A 127 -16.01 8.06 0.36
N GLY A 128 -16.30 7.82 -0.93
CA GLY A 128 -17.65 7.68 -1.43
C GLY A 128 -18.40 6.49 -0.82
N ASN A 129 -17.70 5.43 -0.48
CA ASN A 129 -18.30 4.22 0.11
C ASN A 129 -18.40 4.30 1.64
N LEU A 130 -17.47 5.00 2.30
CA LEU A 130 -17.34 5.05 3.75
C LEU A 130 -17.85 6.36 4.37
N GLY A 131 -18.10 7.38 3.57
CA GLY A 131 -18.73 8.64 3.94
C GLY A 131 -17.81 9.63 4.67
N SER A 132 -16.79 9.20 5.42
CA SER A 132 -15.89 10.09 6.16
C SER A 132 -14.47 9.53 6.32
N LEU A 133 -13.51 10.42 6.60
CA LEU A 133 -12.14 10.02 6.93
C LEU A 133 -12.06 9.22 8.24
N GLU A 134 -12.93 9.53 9.20
CA GLU A 134 -13.05 8.78 10.47
C GLU A 134 -13.47 7.34 10.22
N SER A 135 -14.44 7.11 9.35
CA SER A 135 -14.88 5.77 8.96
C SER A 135 -13.77 5.00 8.23
N ILE A 136 -13.04 5.67 7.32
CA ILE A 136 -11.88 5.09 6.64
C ILE A 136 -10.79 4.71 7.64
N ARG A 137 -10.46 5.59 8.59
CA ARG A 137 -9.48 5.32 9.65
C ARG A 137 -9.91 4.12 10.49
N SER A 138 -11.16 4.11 10.95
CA SER A 138 -11.70 3.01 11.77
C SER A 138 -11.63 1.67 11.03
N ALA A 139 -12.02 1.64 9.75
CA ALA A 139 -11.95 0.45 8.92
C ALA A 139 -10.50 -0.06 8.73
N LYS A 140 -9.51 0.84 8.54
CA LYS A 140 -8.11 0.44 8.42
C LYS A 140 -7.52 -0.05 9.74
N LEU A 141 -7.94 0.52 10.87
CA LEU A 141 -7.51 0.10 12.21
C LEU A 141 -8.10 -1.26 12.63
N GLU A 142 -9.04 -1.83 11.88
CA GLU A 142 -9.49 -3.22 12.08
C GLU A 142 -8.37 -4.26 11.99
N ILE A 143 -7.25 -3.92 11.33
CA ILE A 143 -6.05 -4.77 11.26
C ILE A 143 -5.43 -5.06 12.62
N LEU A 144 -5.65 -4.20 13.62
CA LEU A 144 -4.97 -4.27 14.93
C LEU A 144 -5.22 -5.57 15.70
N LYS A 145 -6.33 -6.25 15.42
CA LYS A 145 -6.73 -7.42 16.20
C LYS A 145 -5.81 -8.62 15.95
N GLY A 146 -5.20 -9.15 17.01
CA GLY A 146 -4.42 -10.39 16.97
C GLY A 146 -2.99 -10.24 16.47
N LEU A 147 -2.50 -9.02 16.26
CA LEU A 147 -1.13 -8.77 15.85
C LEU A 147 -0.12 -8.96 17.00
N THR A 148 1.08 -9.39 16.65
CA THR A 148 2.27 -9.29 17.51
C THR A 148 2.84 -7.87 17.50
N ALA A 149 2.89 -7.24 16.32
CA ALA A 149 3.33 -5.87 16.17
C ALA A 149 2.57 -5.12 15.07
N ILE A 150 2.44 -3.81 15.27
CA ILE A 150 1.88 -2.87 14.29
C ILE A 150 2.89 -1.78 13.96
N VAL A 151 3.07 -1.52 12.67
CA VAL A 151 3.94 -0.46 12.13
C VAL A 151 3.08 0.68 11.61
N LEU A 152 3.25 1.88 12.18
CA LEU A 152 2.45 3.05 11.88
C LEU A 152 3.32 4.26 11.51
N ASN A 153 2.80 5.08 10.59
CA ASN A 153 3.39 6.37 10.24
C ASN A 153 3.14 7.41 11.34
N ALA A 154 4.18 7.81 12.06
CA ALA A 154 4.08 8.80 13.14
C ALA A 154 3.84 10.23 12.60
N ASP A 155 4.12 10.51 11.33
CA ASP A 155 3.81 11.80 10.70
C ASP A 155 2.32 11.90 10.29
N ASP A 156 1.57 10.80 10.28
CA ASP A 156 0.12 10.78 10.10
C ASP A 156 -0.57 10.94 11.47
N SER A 157 -0.73 12.19 11.92
CA SER A 157 -1.35 12.49 13.21
C SER A 157 -2.79 11.98 13.32
N PHE A 158 -3.53 11.93 12.20
CA PHE A 158 -4.90 11.44 12.20
C PHE A 158 -4.95 9.91 12.41
N LEU A 159 -4.01 9.17 11.81
CA LEU A 159 -3.81 7.75 12.08
C LEU A 159 -3.44 7.50 13.54
N MET A 160 -2.45 8.25 14.04
CA MET A 160 -1.95 8.09 15.42
C MET A 160 -3.02 8.37 16.48
N LEU A 161 -3.84 9.41 16.29
CA LEU A 161 -4.99 9.71 17.18
C LEU A 161 -5.99 8.54 17.22
N GLY A 162 -6.27 7.90 16.07
CA GLY A 162 -7.14 6.73 16.00
C GLY A 162 -6.57 5.53 16.75
N TYR A 163 -5.29 5.25 16.53
CA TYR A 163 -4.57 4.19 17.23
C TYR A 163 -4.59 4.38 18.76
N GLU A 164 -4.25 5.57 19.24
CA GLU A 164 -4.23 5.87 20.68
C GLU A 164 -5.63 5.77 21.31
N SER A 165 -6.68 6.15 20.58
CA SER A 165 -8.06 5.99 21.04
C SER A 165 -8.41 4.52 21.29
N ILE A 166 -8.05 3.62 20.36
CA ILE A 166 -8.32 2.17 20.50
C ILE A 166 -7.43 1.56 21.60
N ARG A 167 -6.17 1.96 21.68
CA ARG A 167 -5.23 1.48 22.69
C ARG A 167 -5.71 1.75 24.12
N ARG A 168 -6.25 2.95 24.36
CA ARG A 168 -6.80 3.32 25.69
C ARG A 168 -8.00 2.47 26.11
N GLN A 169 -8.69 1.87 25.14
CA GLN A 169 -9.82 0.96 25.41
C GLN A 169 -9.35 -0.46 25.79
N GLY A 170 -8.03 -0.72 25.79
CA GLY A 170 -7.46 -1.99 26.21
C GLY A 170 -7.72 -3.15 25.23
N SER A 171 -7.95 -2.86 23.95
CA SER A 171 -8.49 -3.83 23.01
C SER A 171 -7.43 -4.75 22.36
N PHE A 172 -6.11 -4.51 22.58
CA PHE A 172 -5.02 -5.30 21.98
C PHE A 172 -3.65 -5.03 22.62
N ASP A 173 -2.72 -5.98 22.50
CA ASP A 173 -1.36 -5.95 23.08
C ASP A 173 -0.25 -5.87 22.02
N ALA A 174 -0.57 -5.54 20.77
CA ALA A 174 0.43 -5.45 19.71
C ALA A 174 1.50 -4.40 20.03
N ARG A 175 2.77 -4.76 19.85
CA ARG A 175 3.88 -3.82 19.97
C ARG A 175 3.76 -2.74 18.91
N LEU A 176 3.73 -1.47 19.30
CA LEU A 176 3.80 -0.36 18.37
C LEU A 176 5.24 -0.15 17.89
N ILE A 177 5.42 -0.01 16.60
CA ILE A 177 6.65 0.41 15.94
C ILE A 177 6.27 1.59 15.04
N THR A 178 7.00 2.67 15.14
CA THR A 178 6.71 3.89 14.40
C THR A 178 7.78 4.19 13.35
N PHE A 179 7.37 4.75 12.22
CA PHE A 179 8.27 5.31 11.22
C PHE A 179 7.88 6.75 10.86
N SER A 180 8.85 7.59 10.47
CA SER A 180 8.61 8.99 10.14
C SER A 180 9.75 9.65 9.35
N LEU A 181 9.49 10.84 8.83
CA LEU A 181 10.49 11.79 8.35
C LEU A 181 10.65 12.97 9.30
N ASN A 182 9.56 13.42 9.93
CA ASN A 182 9.50 14.66 10.69
C ASN A 182 9.32 14.46 12.20
N SER A 183 8.73 13.32 12.58
CA SER A 183 8.40 13.02 13.98
C SER A 183 9.49 12.16 14.64
N ASN A 184 9.53 12.15 15.97
CA ASN A 184 10.34 11.17 16.69
C ASN A 184 9.70 9.79 16.56
N SER A 185 10.45 8.82 16.04
CA SER A 185 9.96 7.47 15.74
C SER A 185 11.05 6.42 15.96
N ASP A 186 10.65 5.13 15.91
CA ASP A 186 11.59 4.02 16.06
C ASP A 186 12.51 3.88 14.85
N VAL A 187 11.96 4.15 13.64
CA VAL A 187 12.69 4.14 12.36
C VAL A 187 12.42 5.46 11.65
N ARG A 188 13.45 6.23 11.33
CA ARG A 188 13.28 7.52 10.65
C ARG A 188 14.27 7.70 9.51
N ALA A 189 13.97 8.61 8.60
CA ALA A 189 14.94 9.07 7.61
C ALA A 189 15.37 10.50 7.90
N ASP A 190 16.67 10.71 7.95
CA ASP A 190 17.30 12.02 8.01
C ASP A 190 18.04 12.30 6.69
N ASP A 191 18.40 13.55 6.45
CA ASP A 191 19.19 13.99 5.30
C ASP A 191 18.59 13.55 3.95
N VAL A 192 17.27 13.64 3.82
CA VAL A 192 16.57 13.20 2.61
C VAL A 192 16.87 14.15 1.46
N VAL A 193 17.45 13.61 0.40
CA VAL A 193 17.74 14.31 -0.86
C VAL A 193 17.05 13.58 -1.99
N ILE A 194 16.14 14.27 -2.69
CA ILE A 194 15.50 13.78 -3.91
C ILE A 194 16.22 14.41 -5.09
N ASN A 195 16.59 13.63 -6.08
CA ASN A 195 17.26 14.11 -7.28
C ASN A 195 16.78 13.35 -8.53
N GLY A 196 17.28 13.73 -9.69
CA GLY A 196 16.89 13.12 -10.96
C GLY A 196 17.20 11.62 -11.12
N LYS A 197 17.78 10.96 -10.12
CA LYS A 197 18.09 9.51 -10.14
C LYS A 197 17.31 8.72 -9.09
N GLY A 198 16.62 9.39 -8.17
CA GLY A 198 15.88 8.76 -7.09
C GLY A 198 15.96 9.55 -5.78
N SER A 199 15.98 8.85 -4.65
CA SER A 199 16.01 9.45 -3.32
C SER A 199 17.17 8.88 -2.51
N ARG A 200 17.92 9.74 -1.81
CA ARG A 200 18.96 9.32 -0.86
C ARG A 200 18.59 9.82 0.53
N PHE A 201 18.77 8.99 1.54
CA PHE A 201 18.51 9.33 2.93
C PHE A 201 19.36 8.51 3.90
N THR A 202 19.47 8.95 5.13
CA THR A 202 20.05 8.19 6.24
C THR A 202 18.92 7.56 7.04
N LEU A 203 18.75 6.23 6.95
CA LEU A 203 17.86 5.49 7.83
C LEU A 203 18.50 5.45 9.22
N LYS A 204 17.77 5.91 10.24
CA LYS A 204 18.19 5.93 11.64
C LYS A 204 17.22 5.17 12.52
N LEU A 205 17.77 4.43 13.48
CA LEU A 205 17.01 3.75 14.51
C LEU A 205 17.06 4.55 15.81
N ARG A 206 16.02 4.44 16.61
CA ARG A 206 15.94 5.09 17.93
C ARG A 206 17.07 4.65 18.86
N ASP A 207 17.53 3.40 18.74
CA ASP A 207 18.60 2.81 19.54
C ASP A 207 20.03 3.17 19.08
N GLY A 208 20.17 4.01 18.05
CA GLY A 208 21.44 4.58 17.57
C GLY A 208 22.02 3.93 16.32
N GLY A 209 21.42 2.87 15.79
CA GLY A 209 21.84 2.31 14.48
C GLY A 209 21.50 3.23 13.32
N SER A 210 22.38 3.36 12.32
CA SER A 210 22.10 4.15 11.12
C SER A 210 22.82 3.65 9.89
N ILE A 211 22.22 3.89 8.70
CA ILE A 211 22.79 3.53 7.42
C ILE A 211 22.31 4.46 6.31
N SER A 212 23.19 4.85 5.40
CA SER A 212 22.79 5.63 4.22
C SER A 212 22.24 4.71 3.13
N ILE A 213 21.08 5.07 2.57
CA ILE A 213 20.38 4.31 1.54
C ILE A 213 20.14 5.21 0.32
N THR A 214 20.37 4.66 -0.88
CA THR A 214 20.04 5.29 -2.15
C THR A 214 18.94 4.47 -2.84
N LEU A 215 17.72 5.00 -2.85
CA LEU A 215 16.60 4.40 -3.58
C LEU A 215 16.63 4.83 -5.04
N ASN A 216 16.54 3.87 -5.96
CA ASN A 216 16.43 4.11 -7.40
C ASN A 216 14.97 4.40 -7.84
N VAL A 217 14.17 4.93 -6.93
CA VAL A 217 12.78 5.35 -7.17
C VAL A 217 12.56 6.76 -6.62
N HIS A 218 11.69 7.51 -7.30
CA HIS A 218 11.45 8.92 -7.01
C HIS A 218 10.31 9.11 -6.01
N GLY A 219 10.31 10.28 -5.38
CA GLY A 219 9.23 10.77 -4.54
C GLY A 219 9.41 10.46 -3.05
N LEU A 220 9.10 11.48 -2.24
CA LEU A 220 9.18 11.41 -0.79
C LEU A 220 8.29 10.28 -0.21
N PHE A 221 7.16 10.01 -0.86
CA PHE A 221 6.26 8.91 -0.50
C PHE A 221 6.95 7.54 -0.59
N ASN A 222 7.94 7.35 -1.47
CA ASN A 222 8.73 6.12 -1.55
C ASN A 222 9.75 5.98 -0.42
N VAL A 223 10.22 7.10 0.14
CA VAL A 223 11.01 7.05 1.38
C VAL A 223 10.14 6.56 2.54
N TYR A 224 8.90 7.06 2.68
CA TYR A 224 7.95 6.53 3.67
C TYR A 224 7.67 5.03 3.49
N ASN A 225 7.46 4.58 2.26
CA ASN A 225 7.24 3.15 1.96
C ASN A 225 8.46 2.30 2.34
N ALA A 226 9.68 2.80 2.09
CA ALA A 226 10.92 2.14 2.46
C ALA A 226 11.11 2.08 3.99
N LEU A 227 10.77 3.15 4.72
CA LEU A 227 10.80 3.16 6.19
C LEU A 227 9.81 2.17 6.78
N ALA A 228 8.57 2.12 6.26
CA ALA A 228 7.55 1.15 6.69
C ALA A 228 8.03 -0.30 6.48
N ALA A 229 8.59 -0.58 5.30
CA ALA A 229 9.16 -1.89 4.99
C ALA A 229 10.34 -2.23 5.91
N SER A 230 11.26 -1.28 6.13
CA SER A 230 12.43 -1.46 7.00
C SER A 230 12.02 -1.74 8.44
N ALA A 231 11.01 -1.04 8.96
CA ALA A 231 10.51 -1.22 10.33
C ALA A 231 10.00 -2.66 10.59
N VAL A 232 9.27 -3.24 9.63
CA VAL A 232 8.85 -4.65 9.71
C VAL A 232 10.05 -5.59 9.63
N CYS A 233 10.94 -5.38 8.66
CA CYS A 233 12.11 -6.24 8.44
C CYS A 233 13.05 -6.27 9.65
N LEU A 234 13.28 -5.11 10.29
CA LEU A 234 14.03 -5.03 11.56
C LEU A 234 13.36 -5.84 12.67
N SER A 235 12.03 -5.81 12.75
CA SER A 235 11.29 -6.63 13.75
C SER A 235 11.41 -8.13 13.49
N LEU A 236 11.66 -8.52 12.23
CA LEU A 236 11.91 -9.90 11.81
C LEU A 236 13.40 -10.27 11.84
N GLY A 237 14.25 -9.41 12.43
CA GLY A 237 15.68 -9.66 12.65
C GLY A 237 16.56 -9.46 11.44
N MET A 238 16.10 -8.74 10.39
CA MET A 238 16.95 -8.34 9.27
C MET A 238 17.93 -7.25 9.71
N SER A 239 19.15 -7.31 9.20
CA SER A 239 20.17 -6.30 9.45
C SER A 239 19.99 -5.06 8.58
N LEU A 240 20.58 -3.93 9.00
CA LEU A 240 20.60 -2.70 8.21
C LEU A 240 21.25 -2.89 6.83
N GLU A 241 22.28 -3.71 6.74
CA GLU A 241 22.97 -4.00 5.46
C GLU A 241 22.09 -4.81 4.49
N GLU A 242 21.32 -5.79 4.98
CA GLU A 242 20.38 -6.53 4.14
C GLU A 242 19.26 -5.61 3.62
N ILE A 243 18.74 -4.74 4.49
CA ILE A 243 17.73 -3.73 4.14
C ILE A 243 18.27 -2.79 3.08
N LYS A 244 19.46 -2.20 3.29
CA LYS A 244 20.12 -1.33 2.34
C LYS A 244 20.29 -2.01 0.99
N THR A 245 20.92 -3.18 0.96
CA THR A 245 21.22 -3.91 -0.27
C THR A 245 19.96 -4.20 -1.08
N ALA A 246 18.87 -4.56 -0.41
CA ALA A 246 17.60 -4.82 -1.07
C ALA A 246 16.95 -3.54 -1.61
N LEU A 247 16.90 -2.48 -0.80
CA LEU A 247 16.28 -1.21 -1.19
C LEU A 247 17.06 -0.51 -2.33
N GLU A 248 18.39 -0.56 -2.31
CA GLU A 248 19.21 0.01 -3.39
C GLU A 248 19.09 -0.77 -4.71
N SER A 249 18.73 -2.06 -4.65
CA SER A 249 18.44 -2.87 -5.84
C SER A 249 16.96 -2.82 -6.28
N TYR A 250 16.09 -2.20 -5.49
CA TYR A 250 14.66 -2.13 -5.77
C TYR A 250 14.38 -1.28 -7.03
N LYS A 251 13.43 -1.75 -7.84
CA LYS A 251 12.92 -1.04 -9.03
C LYS A 251 11.45 -0.74 -8.85
N ALA A 252 11.00 0.38 -9.38
CA ALA A 252 9.59 0.75 -9.34
C ALA A 252 8.70 -0.37 -9.91
N PHE A 253 7.59 -0.61 -9.24
CA PHE A 253 6.57 -1.49 -9.77
C PHE A 253 5.88 -0.79 -10.96
N PRO A 254 5.60 -1.51 -12.06
CA PRO A 254 4.97 -0.91 -13.25
C PRO A 254 3.73 -0.08 -12.89
N MET A 255 3.56 1.05 -13.55
CA MET A 255 2.44 2.00 -13.34
C MET A 255 2.33 2.57 -11.90
N ARG A 256 3.41 2.52 -11.08
CA ARG A 256 3.49 3.08 -9.74
C ARG A 256 4.61 4.11 -9.67
N PHE A 257 4.33 5.30 -10.17
CA PHE A 257 5.31 6.38 -10.33
C PHE A 257 6.58 5.90 -11.06
N GLU A 258 6.38 5.12 -12.11
CA GLU A 258 7.44 4.57 -12.93
C GLU A 258 8.00 5.67 -13.82
N VAL A 259 9.30 5.94 -13.71
CA VAL A 259 9.96 7.01 -14.45
C VAL A 259 10.71 6.42 -15.65
N VAL A 260 10.29 6.79 -16.83
CA VAL A 260 10.90 6.38 -18.12
C VAL A 260 11.48 7.60 -18.81
N ARG A 261 12.73 7.52 -19.24
CA ARG A 261 13.38 8.58 -20.03
C ARG A 261 13.41 8.21 -21.50
N TRP A 262 12.87 9.10 -22.30
CA TRP A 262 12.87 8.96 -23.76
C TRP A 262 13.35 10.27 -24.39
N ASN A 263 14.56 10.26 -24.94
CA ASN A 263 15.25 11.46 -25.42
C ASN A 263 15.28 12.58 -24.34
N SER A 264 14.73 13.75 -24.66
CA SER A 264 14.62 14.89 -23.75
C SER A 264 13.34 14.87 -22.88
N ILE A 265 12.52 13.83 -22.98
CA ILE A 265 11.26 13.72 -22.25
C ILE A 265 11.44 12.74 -21.10
N THR A 266 10.99 13.15 -19.91
CA THR A 266 10.80 12.26 -18.77
C THR A 266 9.31 11.96 -18.66
N LEU A 267 8.94 10.69 -18.84
CA LEU A 267 7.58 10.20 -18.66
C LEU A 267 7.46 9.59 -17.26
N ILE A 268 6.45 10.03 -16.50
CA ILE A 268 6.06 9.45 -15.22
C ILE A 268 4.76 8.68 -15.43
N ASN A 269 4.81 7.37 -15.29
CA ASN A 269 3.65 6.48 -15.38
C ASN A 269 3.17 6.10 -13.98
N ASP A 270 2.05 6.70 -13.55
CA ASP A 270 1.36 6.39 -12.28
C ASP A 270 -0.11 6.02 -12.53
N SER A 271 -0.36 5.32 -13.64
CA SER A 271 -1.68 5.08 -14.20
C SER A 271 -2.42 3.88 -13.60
N TYR A 272 -1.88 3.20 -12.60
CA TYR A 272 -2.53 2.02 -12.02
C TYR A 272 -3.85 2.35 -11.32
N ASN A 273 -3.87 3.40 -10.51
CA ASN A 273 -5.06 3.89 -9.80
C ASN A 273 -4.87 5.36 -9.41
N ALA A 274 -5.98 6.07 -9.26
CA ALA A 274 -5.98 7.48 -8.92
C ALA A 274 -6.90 7.75 -7.72
N ASN A 275 -6.42 8.55 -6.78
CA ASN A 275 -7.22 9.16 -5.72
C ASN A 275 -6.64 10.53 -5.36
N PRO A 276 -7.39 11.40 -4.65
CA PRO A 276 -6.92 12.75 -4.38
C PRO A 276 -5.56 12.84 -3.69
N SER A 277 -5.28 11.93 -2.76
CA SER A 277 -4.02 11.91 -2.01
C SER A 277 -2.83 11.51 -2.89
N SER A 278 -2.97 10.44 -3.69
CA SER A 278 -1.90 9.99 -4.59
C SER A 278 -1.64 10.98 -5.72
N MET A 279 -2.67 11.55 -6.33
CA MET A 279 -2.52 12.57 -7.38
C MET A 279 -1.81 13.81 -6.85
N LYS A 280 -2.15 14.27 -5.64
CA LYS A 280 -1.47 15.40 -5.01
C LYS A 280 0.03 15.16 -4.88
N GLU A 281 0.44 14.02 -4.38
CA GLU A 281 1.86 13.69 -4.21
C GLU A 281 2.58 13.51 -5.56
N ALA A 282 1.90 12.90 -6.54
CA ALA A 282 2.44 12.79 -7.91
C ALA A 282 2.64 14.16 -8.58
N LEU A 283 1.71 15.10 -8.42
CA LEU A 283 1.85 16.47 -8.94
C LEU A 283 3.00 17.23 -8.28
N LYS A 284 3.17 17.13 -6.95
CA LYS A 284 4.30 17.73 -6.24
C LYS A 284 5.63 17.22 -6.80
N GLU A 285 5.74 15.91 -6.99
CA GLU A 285 6.96 15.31 -7.49
C GLU A 285 7.20 15.66 -8.98
N LEU A 286 6.15 15.71 -9.80
CA LEU A 286 6.26 16.18 -11.19
C LEU A 286 6.85 17.60 -11.25
N VAL A 287 6.37 18.51 -10.39
CA VAL A 287 6.88 19.89 -10.32
C VAL A 287 8.32 19.91 -9.82
N HIS A 288 8.65 19.09 -8.84
CA HIS A 288 10.03 18.95 -8.36
C HIS A 288 10.97 18.45 -9.48
N MET A 289 10.53 17.46 -10.24
CA MET A 289 11.34 16.84 -11.31
C MET A 289 11.46 17.70 -12.57
N LYS A 290 10.52 18.63 -12.84
CA LYS A 290 10.56 19.45 -14.06
C LYS A 290 11.78 20.39 -14.13
N GLY A 291 12.30 20.81 -12.98
CA GLY A 291 13.35 21.83 -12.92
C GLY A 291 12.94 23.10 -13.70
N GLU A 292 13.76 23.52 -14.67
CA GLU A 292 13.47 24.62 -15.60
C GLU A 292 12.63 24.21 -16.82
N GLY A 293 12.31 22.92 -16.94
CA GLY A 293 11.52 22.37 -18.05
C GLY A 293 10.03 22.65 -17.93
N ARG A 294 9.26 22.11 -18.86
CA ARG A 294 7.79 22.16 -18.84
C ARG A 294 7.21 20.90 -18.22
N ALA A 295 6.22 21.05 -17.34
CA ALA A 295 5.44 19.96 -16.78
C ALA A 295 4.14 19.80 -17.58
N VAL A 296 3.85 18.57 -17.98
CA VAL A 296 2.59 18.16 -18.62
C VAL A 296 1.94 17.14 -17.70
N ALA A 297 0.73 17.42 -17.21
CA ALA A 297 -0.05 16.49 -16.40
C ALA A 297 -1.21 15.94 -17.23
N VAL A 298 -1.24 14.62 -17.42
CA VAL A 298 -2.35 13.89 -18.04
C VAL A 298 -3.05 13.13 -16.93
N LEU A 299 -4.22 13.61 -16.49
CA LEU A 299 -4.92 13.09 -15.32
C LEU A 299 -6.27 12.49 -15.69
N GLY A 300 -6.51 11.29 -15.21
CA GLY A 300 -7.76 10.55 -15.39
C GLY A 300 -8.76 10.76 -14.25
N ASP A 301 -9.95 10.17 -14.41
CA ASP A 301 -10.99 10.18 -13.39
C ASP A 301 -10.52 9.47 -12.11
N MET A 302 -10.93 10.02 -10.98
CA MET A 302 -10.79 9.38 -9.67
C MET A 302 -12.11 8.69 -9.32
N LEU A 303 -12.06 7.37 -9.20
CA LEU A 303 -13.24 6.55 -8.90
C LEU A 303 -13.51 6.46 -7.38
N GLU A 304 -14.68 5.93 -7.01
CA GLU A 304 -15.08 5.63 -5.64
C GLU A 304 -15.17 6.84 -4.70
N LEU A 305 -15.35 8.04 -5.26
CA LEU A 305 -15.48 9.28 -4.50
C LEU A 305 -16.94 9.65 -4.18
N GLY A 306 -17.95 9.02 -4.83
CA GLY A 306 -19.35 9.31 -4.62
C GLY A 306 -19.66 10.80 -4.80
N GLU A 307 -20.38 11.40 -3.84
CA GLU A 307 -20.75 12.81 -3.84
C GLU A 307 -19.54 13.78 -3.78
N PHE A 308 -18.40 13.32 -3.29
CA PHE A 308 -17.16 14.11 -3.23
C PHE A 308 -16.46 14.24 -4.59
N SER A 309 -16.89 13.50 -5.63
CA SER A 309 -16.19 13.40 -6.91
C SER A 309 -15.99 14.77 -7.57
N GLY A 310 -17.05 15.55 -7.74
CA GLY A 310 -16.96 16.86 -8.41
C GLY A 310 -15.97 17.82 -7.73
N LYS A 311 -16.05 17.89 -6.38
CA LYS A 311 -15.12 18.73 -5.61
C LYS A 311 -13.69 18.25 -5.70
N ALA A 312 -13.44 16.95 -5.56
CA ALA A 312 -12.11 16.39 -5.58
C ALA A 312 -11.40 16.59 -6.92
N HIS A 313 -12.13 16.45 -8.05
CA HIS A 313 -11.57 16.72 -9.37
C HIS A 313 -11.25 18.21 -9.55
N SER A 314 -12.14 19.11 -9.15
CA SER A 314 -11.88 20.56 -9.19
C SER A 314 -10.70 20.96 -8.30
N ASP A 315 -10.57 20.39 -7.09
CA ASP A 315 -9.46 20.67 -6.19
C ASP A 315 -8.11 20.24 -6.79
N ILE A 316 -8.05 19.11 -7.51
CA ILE A 316 -6.83 18.63 -8.20
C ILE A 316 -6.45 19.55 -9.36
N ILE A 317 -7.42 20.00 -10.15
CA ILE A 317 -7.17 20.93 -11.26
C ILE A 317 -6.63 22.27 -10.74
N LYS A 318 -7.29 22.83 -9.72
CA LYS A 318 -6.83 24.04 -9.07
C LYS A 318 -5.41 23.87 -8.53
N MET A 319 -5.15 22.77 -7.86
CA MET A 319 -3.81 22.47 -7.34
C MET A 319 -2.77 22.39 -8.45
N ALA A 320 -3.07 21.74 -9.59
CA ALA A 320 -2.16 21.68 -10.74
C ALA A 320 -1.86 23.08 -11.30
N ALA A 321 -2.87 23.96 -11.37
CA ALA A 321 -2.69 25.35 -11.78
C ALA A 321 -1.83 26.13 -10.77
N ASP A 322 -2.15 26.06 -9.47
CA ASP A 322 -1.41 26.74 -8.40
C ASP A 322 0.06 26.28 -8.33
N MET A 323 0.36 25.04 -8.67
CA MET A 323 1.71 24.48 -8.76
C MET A 323 2.47 24.86 -10.04
N GLY A 324 1.86 25.57 -10.98
CA GLY A 324 2.48 26.00 -12.22
C GLY A 324 2.74 24.84 -13.21
N ILE A 325 1.80 23.88 -13.28
CA ILE A 325 1.78 22.89 -14.36
C ILE A 325 1.51 23.60 -15.69
N ASN A 326 2.36 23.38 -16.67
CA ASN A 326 2.33 24.15 -17.92
C ASN A 326 1.21 23.69 -18.88
N ILE A 327 0.91 22.41 -18.88
CA ILE A 327 -0.13 21.81 -19.73
C ILE A 327 -0.89 20.78 -18.87
N PHE A 328 -2.20 20.91 -18.87
CA PHE A 328 -3.11 19.97 -18.21
C PHE A 328 -3.98 19.28 -19.26
N VAL A 329 -4.02 17.97 -19.26
CA VAL A 329 -4.87 17.14 -20.13
C VAL A 329 -5.82 16.35 -19.26
N ALA A 330 -7.11 16.66 -19.36
CA ALA A 330 -8.18 15.95 -18.67
C ALA A 330 -8.60 14.70 -19.45
N VAL A 331 -8.63 13.55 -18.80
CA VAL A 331 -9.06 12.27 -19.36
C VAL A 331 -10.23 11.72 -18.55
N GLY A 332 -11.29 11.30 -19.22
CA GLY A 332 -12.52 10.82 -18.58
C GLY A 332 -13.56 11.91 -18.40
N GLU A 333 -14.74 11.50 -18.00
CA GLU A 333 -15.92 12.38 -17.93
C GLU A 333 -15.82 13.38 -16.78
N MET A 334 -15.50 12.90 -15.58
CA MET A 334 -15.50 13.73 -14.36
C MET A 334 -14.37 14.75 -14.37
N MET A 335 -13.17 14.34 -14.82
CA MET A 335 -12.01 15.23 -14.93
C MET A 335 -12.26 16.29 -16.01
N SER A 336 -12.84 15.90 -17.16
CA SER A 336 -13.18 16.83 -18.24
C SER A 336 -14.24 17.84 -17.83
N LEU A 337 -15.31 17.41 -17.13
CA LEU A 337 -16.34 18.29 -16.61
C LEU A 337 -15.80 19.29 -15.58
N ALA A 338 -14.90 18.84 -14.72
CA ALA A 338 -14.23 19.72 -13.76
C ALA A 338 -13.33 20.74 -14.44
N ALA A 339 -12.58 20.32 -15.47
CA ALA A 339 -11.70 21.22 -16.23
C ALA A 339 -12.45 22.31 -17.03
N GLN A 340 -13.67 22.01 -17.51
CA GLN A 340 -14.50 23.00 -18.18
C GLN A 340 -15.04 24.10 -17.23
N LYS A 341 -15.11 23.83 -15.93
CA LYS A 341 -15.61 24.73 -14.90
C LYS A 341 -14.53 25.52 -14.17
N SER A 342 -13.26 25.18 -14.40
CA SER A 342 -12.08 25.78 -13.77
C SER A 342 -11.40 26.77 -14.69
#